data_c8df7b6b681dfd0213199b9ea519d256
#
_entry.id   c8df7b6b681dfd0213199b9ea519d256
#
_cell.length_a   1.000
_cell.length_b   1.000
_cell.length_c   1.000
_cell.angle_alpha   90.00
_cell.angle_beta   90.00
_cell.angle_gamma   90.00
#
_symmetry.space_group_name_H-M   'P 1'
#
loop_
_entity.id
_entity.type
_entity.pdbx_description
1 polymer ?
#
loop_
_entity_poly.entity_id
_entity_poly.type
_entity_poly.pdbx_seq_one_letter_code
_entity_poly.pdbx_strand_id
1 'polypeptide(L)'
;VTGVTFRFYELNDSTEYLEDARHLAERLGIRHITYDAREIFRKQIIEYFVHEYMVGHTPVPCTLCNNYLKWPLLSKIADEMGIFYIATGHYVRKVKVDDTCYITYAADSDKDQTFFLWGLKQDILRRMLLPMGDITKVEARAFAAERGFQKVAVKSDSLGVCFCPMDYRSFLKMWLVSNCQPQVSVGQPQV
;
A
#
# COMPACT_ATOMS: atom_id res chain seq x y z
N VAL A 1 -16.05 7.43 -11.22
CA VAL A 1 -14.84 7.02 -10.52
C VAL A 1 -15.00 7.30 -9.02
N THR A 2 -14.51 6.41 -8.17
CA THR A 2 -14.43 6.63 -6.73
C THR A 2 -12.98 6.42 -6.29
N GLY A 3 -12.43 7.39 -5.57
CA GLY A 3 -11.12 7.29 -4.94
C GLY A 3 -11.22 6.52 -3.64
N VAL A 4 -10.23 5.65 -3.37
CA VAL A 4 -10.12 4.91 -2.12
C VAL A 4 -8.76 5.19 -1.50
N THR A 5 -8.74 5.66 -0.26
CA THR A 5 -7.51 5.78 0.52
C THR A 5 -7.54 4.80 1.68
N PHE A 6 -6.56 3.92 1.74
CA PHE A 6 -6.39 3.02 2.88
C PHE A 6 -5.67 3.72 4.01
N ARG A 7 -6.24 3.66 5.19
CA ARG A 7 -5.60 4.05 6.43
C ARG A 7 -4.90 2.83 7.02
N PHE A 8 -3.60 2.67 6.72
CA PHE A 8 -2.82 1.50 7.14
C PHE A 8 -2.01 1.73 8.40
N TYR A 9 -1.29 2.85 8.45
CA TYR A 9 -0.39 3.18 9.55
C TYR A 9 -0.17 4.69 9.61
N GLU A 10 -0.07 5.22 10.80
CA GLU A 10 0.17 6.63 11.04
C GLU A 10 1.47 6.82 11.81
N LEU A 11 2.37 7.57 11.20
CA LEU A 11 3.58 8.02 11.86
C LEU A 11 3.23 9.29 12.66
N ASN A 12 3.53 9.27 13.97
CA ASN A 12 3.29 10.41 14.86
C ASN A 12 1.84 10.91 14.83
N ASP A 13 0.87 9.99 14.64
CA ASP A 13 -0.56 10.28 14.55
C ASP A 13 -0.94 11.30 13.46
N SER A 14 -0.07 11.49 12.45
CA SER A 14 -0.34 12.41 11.36
C SER A 14 -1.34 11.81 10.35
N THR A 15 -2.43 12.52 10.13
CA THR A 15 -3.48 12.19 9.14
C THR A 15 -3.47 13.11 7.92
N GLU A 16 -2.44 13.93 7.74
CA GLU A 16 -2.33 14.92 6.65
C GLU A 16 -2.54 14.28 5.26
N TYR A 17 -2.01 13.06 5.06
CA TYR A 17 -2.17 12.35 3.79
C TYR A 17 -3.64 12.00 3.45
N LEU A 18 -4.51 11.85 4.46
CA LEU A 18 -5.95 11.62 4.24
C LEU A 18 -6.63 12.89 3.76
N GLU A 19 -6.25 14.04 4.33
CA GLU A 19 -6.75 15.36 3.90
C GLU A 19 -6.26 15.69 2.50
N ASP A 20 -4.98 15.44 2.19
CA ASP A 20 -4.43 15.61 0.85
C ASP A 20 -5.20 14.75 -0.18
N ALA A 21 -5.51 13.50 0.15
CA ALA A 21 -6.27 12.61 -0.73
C ALA A 21 -7.71 13.09 -0.93
N ARG A 22 -8.37 13.58 0.13
CA ARG A 22 -9.72 14.15 0.07
C ARG A 22 -9.75 15.40 -0.82
N HIS A 23 -8.85 16.34 -0.60
CA HIS A 23 -8.75 17.56 -1.40
C HIS A 23 -8.45 17.26 -2.89
N LEU A 24 -7.59 16.25 -3.15
CA LEU A 24 -7.34 15.81 -4.52
C LEU A 24 -8.61 15.29 -5.20
N ALA A 25 -9.37 14.45 -4.50
CA ALA A 25 -10.62 13.91 -5.02
C ALA A 25 -11.67 15.00 -5.27
N GLU A 26 -11.78 15.98 -4.38
CA GLU A 26 -12.64 17.17 -4.55
C GLU A 26 -12.28 17.97 -5.80
N ARG A 27 -10.97 18.26 -6.00
CA ARG A 27 -10.50 18.95 -7.21
C ARG A 27 -10.76 18.18 -8.49
N LEU A 28 -10.76 16.84 -8.42
CA LEU A 28 -11.10 15.98 -9.56
C LEU A 28 -12.61 15.76 -9.73
N GLY A 29 -13.44 16.25 -8.81
CA GLY A 29 -14.90 16.08 -8.84
C GLY A 29 -15.32 14.61 -8.70
N ILE A 30 -14.56 13.79 -7.98
CA ILE A 30 -14.84 12.36 -7.76
C ILE A 30 -15.20 12.08 -6.31
N ARG A 31 -16.04 11.04 -6.10
CA ARG A 31 -16.31 10.52 -4.76
C ARG A 31 -15.02 9.98 -4.15
N HIS A 32 -14.85 10.18 -2.85
CA HIS A 32 -13.73 9.65 -2.08
C HIS A 32 -14.20 8.92 -0.82
N ILE A 33 -13.55 7.82 -0.50
CA ILE A 33 -13.74 7.08 0.75
C ILE A 33 -12.40 6.78 1.40
N THR A 34 -12.36 6.86 2.72
CA THR A 34 -11.23 6.37 3.52
C THR A 34 -11.63 5.05 4.16
N TYR A 35 -10.82 4.02 3.96
CA TYR A 35 -11.03 2.70 4.55
C TYR A 35 -10.01 2.46 5.66
N ASP A 36 -10.50 2.29 6.90
CA ASP A 36 -9.61 1.99 8.04
C ASP A 36 -9.20 0.52 8.01
N ALA A 37 -7.94 0.27 7.71
CA ALA A 37 -7.34 -1.03 7.65
C ALA A 37 -6.15 -1.19 8.62
N ARG A 38 -6.05 -0.31 9.65
CA ARG A 38 -4.91 -0.27 10.57
C ARG A 38 -4.74 -1.58 11.34
N GLU A 39 -5.82 -2.15 11.85
CA GLU A 39 -5.76 -3.39 12.62
C GLU A 39 -5.26 -4.57 11.79
N ILE A 40 -5.86 -4.79 10.63
CA ILE A 40 -5.46 -5.88 9.73
C ILE A 40 -4.05 -5.67 9.18
N PHE A 41 -3.65 -4.42 8.90
CA PHE A 41 -2.31 -4.09 8.44
C PHE A 41 -1.27 -4.36 9.54
N ARG A 42 -1.53 -3.94 10.77
CA ARG A 42 -0.67 -4.23 11.91
C ARG A 42 -0.46 -5.74 12.07
N LYS A 43 -1.55 -6.49 12.09
CA LYS A 43 -1.51 -7.95 12.31
C LYS A 43 -0.83 -8.72 11.18
N GLN A 44 -1.11 -8.39 9.94
CA GLN A 44 -0.62 -9.18 8.80
C GLN A 44 0.72 -8.68 8.24
N ILE A 45 1.03 -7.40 8.37
CA ILE A 45 2.19 -6.80 7.72
C ILE A 45 3.26 -6.40 8.73
N ILE A 46 2.89 -5.67 9.79
CA ILE A 46 3.89 -5.20 10.75
C ILE A 46 4.37 -6.34 11.64
N GLU A 47 3.47 -7.16 12.19
CA GLU A 47 3.83 -8.30 13.03
C GLU A 47 4.65 -9.34 12.24
N TYR A 48 4.30 -9.59 10.96
CA TYR A 48 5.13 -10.40 10.06
C TYR A 48 6.54 -9.81 9.90
N PHE A 49 6.64 -8.51 9.62
CA PHE A 49 7.94 -7.84 9.45
C PHE A 49 8.82 -7.97 10.69
N VAL A 50 8.25 -7.76 11.88
CA VAL A 50 8.95 -7.93 13.14
C VAL A 50 9.38 -9.38 13.35
N HIS A 51 8.45 -10.33 13.14
CA HIS A 51 8.72 -11.75 13.30
C HIS A 51 9.89 -12.22 12.43
N GLU A 52 9.87 -11.89 11.14
CA GLU A 52 10.91 -12.32 10.20
C GLU A 52 12.30 -11.80 10.62
N TYR A 53 12.41 -10.54 11.03
CA TYR A 53 13.68 -10.04 11.54
C TYR A 53 14.12 -10.71 12.83
N MET A 54 13.19 -11.04 13.73
CA MET A 54 13.50 -11.73 14.98
C MET A 54 14.03 -13.16 14.77
N VAL A 55 13.64 -13.82 13.68
CA VAL A 55 14.16 -15.15 13.31
C VAL A 55 15.34 -15.09 12.33
N GLY A 56 15.85 -13.89 12.02
CA GLY A 56 17.06 -13.69 11.21
C GLY A 56 16.81 -13.61 9.69
N HIS A 57 15.57 -13.45 9.25
CA HIS A 57 15.22 -13.25 7.85
C HIS A 57 15.16 -11.76 7.48
N THR A 58 15.28 -11.46 6.18
CA THR A 58 15.04 -10.11 5.64
C THR A 58 13.68 -10.09 4.93
N PRO A 59 12.63 -9.53 5.55
CA PRO A 59 11.29 -9.54 4.98
C PRO A 59 11.13 -8.52 3.84
N VAL A 60 10.21 -8.83 2.91
CA VAL A 60 9.72 -7.89 1.90
C VAL A 60 8.22 -7.67 2.11
N PRO A 61 7.83 -6.86 3.12
CA PRO A 61 6.43 -6.72 3.53
C PRO A 61 5.54 -6.13 2.43
N CYS A 62 6.10 -5.37 1.48
CA CYS A 62 5.36 -4.78 0.36
C CYS A 62 4.77 -5.84 -0.58
N THR A 63 5.44 -6.99 -0.77
CA THR A 63 4.88 -8.09 -1.59
C THR A 63 3.66 -8.70 -0.90
N LEU A 64 3.73 -8.97 0.41
CA LEU A 64 2.57 -9.46 1.17
C LEU A 64 1.44 -8.44 1.16
N CYS A 65 1.75 -7.17 1.44
CA CYS A 65 0.76 -6.11 1.49
C CYS A 65 -0.01 -5.99 0.16
N ASN A 66 0.68 -6.01 -0.98
CA ASN A 66 0.00 -5.93 -2.27
C ASN A 66 -0.83 -7.19 -2.56
N ASN A 67 -0.25 -8.40 -2.42
CA ASN A 67 -0.90 -9.63 -2.84
C ASN A 67 -2.02 -10.10 -1.90
N TYR A 68 -1.90 -9.86 -0.60
CA TYR A 68 -2.82 -10.41 0.40
C TYR A 68 -3.68 -9.37 1.12
N LEU A 69 -3.36 -8.09 1.00
CA LEU A 69 -4.10 -7.04 1.71
C LEU A 69 -4.64 -5.97 0.75
N LYS A 70 -3.78 -5.18 0.11
CA LYS A 70 -4.19 -3.98 -0.64
C LYS A 70 -5.13 -4.31 -1.80
N TRP A 71 -4.74 -5.19 -2.70
CA TRP A 71 -5.56 -5.55 -3.85
C TRP A 71 -6.81 -6.34 -3.47
N PRO A 72 -6.77 -7.34 -2.55
CA PRO A 72 -7.98 -7.99 -2.06
C PRO A 72 -8.97 -7.04 -1.37
N LEU A 73 -8.50 -6.10 -0.53
CA LEU A 73 -9.38 -5.10 0.09
C LEU A 73 -9.99 -4.16 -0.96
N LEU A 74 -9.20 -3.70 -1.93
CA LEU A 74 -9.72 -2.85 -3.00
C LEU A 74 -10.77 -3.59 -3.82
N SER A 75 -10.55 -4.87 -4.11
CA SER A 75 -11.52 -5.73 -4.80
C SER A 75 -12.81 -5.87 -3.99
N LYS A 76 -12.72 -6.15 -2.69
CA LYS A 76 -13.86 -6.25 -1.79
C LYS A 76 -14.69 -4.96 -1.76
N ILE A 77 -14.04 -3.81 -1.60
CA ILE A 77 -14.72 -2.51 -1.61
C ILE A 77 -15.42 -2.27 -2.95
N ALA A 78 -14.78 -2.62 -4.06
CA ALA A 78 -15.36 -2.49 -5.38
C ALA A 78 -16.61 -3.39 -5.55
N ASP A 79 -16.59 -4.61 -5.01
CA ASP A 79 -17.74 -5.54 -5.02
C ASP A 79 -18.91 -4.98 -4.21
N GLU A 80 -18.66 -4.45 -3.01
CA GLU A 80 -19.67 -3.81 -2.17
C GLU A 80 -20.32 -2.58 -2.85
N MET A 81 -19.60 -1.95 -3.79
CA MET A 81 -20.08 -0.81 -4.57
C MET A 81 -20.66 -1.18 -5.95
N GLY A 82 -20.64 -2.45 -6.32
CA GLY A 82 -21.05 -2.90 -7.65
C GLY A 82 -20.11 -2.44 -8.77
N ILE A 83 -18.83 -2.19 -8.47
CA ILE A 83 -17.82 -1.71 -9.41
C ILE A 83 -16.93 -2.87 -9.85
N PHE A 84 -16.81 -3.09 -11.16
CA PHE A 84 -15.97 -4.17 -11.68
C PHE A 84 -14.48 -3.79 -11.74
N TYR A 85 -14.15 -2.63 -12.31
CA TYR A 85 -12.75 -2.25 -12.51
C TYR A 85 -12.14 -1.59 -11.27
N ILE A 86 -10.90 -1.97 -10.99
CA ILE A 86 -10.07 -1.41 -9.92
C ILE A 86 -8.74 -0.91 -10.50
N ALA A 87 -8.30 0.27 -10.07
CA ALA A 87 -7.11 0.93 -10.60
C ALA A 87 -6.13 1.31 -9.50
N THR A 88 -4.85 1.22 -9.79
CA THR A 88 -3.78 1.74 -8.93
C THR A 88 -2.68 2.37 -9.76
N GLY A 89 -1.82 3.16 -9.11
CA GLY A 89 -0.66 3.80 -9.72
C GLY A 89 0.59 2.92 -9.80
N HIS A 90 0.46 1.59 -9.84
CA HIS A 90 1.62 0.72 -10.02
C HIS A 90 2.19 0.82 -11.44
N TYR A 91 3.51 0.91 -11.53
CA TYR A 91 4.26 0.81 -12.80
C TYR A 91 4.39 -0.65 -13.20
N VAL A 92 3.34 -1.17 -13.80
CA VAL A 92 3.20 -2.56 -14.26
C VAL A 92 2.24 -2.55 -15.44
N ARG A 93 2.47 -3.40 -16.44
CA ARG A 93 1.53 -3.67 -17.54
C ARG A 93 0.75 -4.94 -17.28
N LYS A 94 -0.41 -5.02 -17.89
CA LYS A 94 -1.22 -6.22 -17.95
C LYS A 94 -1.46 -6.61 -19.41
N VAL A 95 -1.22 -7.88 -19.72
CA VAL A 95 -1.53 -8.46 -21.02
C VAL A 95 -2.55 -9.57 -20.85
N LYS A 96 -3.40 -9.78 -21.84
CA LYS A 96 -4.33 -10.90 -21.90
C LYS A 96 -3.91 -11.82 -23.04
N VAL A 97 -3.69 -13.10 -22.73
CA VAL A 97 -3.44 -14.16 -23.69
C VAL A 97 -4.56 -15.17 -23.50
N ASP A 98 -5.36 -15.37 -24.53
CA ASP A 98 -6.62 -16.12 -24.49
C ASP A 98 -7.51 -15.59 -23.36
N ASP A 99 -7.87 -16.43 -22.38
CA ASP A 99 -8.69 -16.04 -21.24
C ASP A 99 -7.89 -15.77 -19.94
N THR A 100 -6.57 -15.77 -20.05
CA THR A 100 -5.67 -15.58 -18.90
C THR A 100 -5.00 -14.20 -18.96
N CYS A 101 -5.03 -13.50 -17.83
CA CYS A 101 -4.33 -12.23 -17.65
C CYS A 101 -2.96 -12.46 -17.00
N TYR A 102 -1.96 -11.77 -17.50
CA TYR A 102 -0.60 -11.78 -16.97
C TYR A 102 -0.15 -10.37 -16.68
N ILE A 103 0.71 -10.21 -15.68
CA ILE A 103 1.46 -8.97 -15.46
C ILE A 103 2.77 -9.04 -16.25
N THR A 104 3.22 -7.90 -16.74
CA THR A 104 4.48 -7.76 -17.48
C THR A 104 5.14 -6.43 -17.16
N TYR A 105 6.40 -6.30 -17.50
CA TYR A 105 7.21 -5.13 -17.17
C TYR A 105 6.60 -3.82 -17.66
N ALA A 106 6.77 -2.79 -16.85
CA ALA A 106 6.39 -1.41 -17.20
C ALA A 106 7.26 -0.87 -18.35
N ALA A 107 6.82 0.27 -18.93
CA ALA A 107 7.65 1.03 -19.86
C ALA A 107 8.88 1.63 -19.20
N ASP A 108 8.74 2.06 -17.94
CA ASP A 108 9.82 2.58 -17.11
C ASP A 108 10.46 1.44 -16.32
N SER A 109 11.59 0.92 -16.81
CA SER A 109 12.32 -0.18 -16.18
C SER A 109 12.84 0.15 -14.79
N ASP A 110 13.18 1.43 -14.54
CA ASP A 110 13.71 1.89 -13.26
C ASP A 110 12.62 2.00 -12.18
N LYS A 111 11.36 2.02 -12.61
CA LYS A 111 10.18 2.11 -11.75
C LYS A 111 9.32 0.85 -11.76
N ASP A 112 9.75 -0.21 -12.45
CA ASP A 112 9.00 -1.45 -12.53
C ASP A 112 8.65 -2.01 -11.16
N GLN A 113 7.38 -2.39 -10.99
CA GLN A 113 6.82 -2.90 -9.74
C GLN A 113 6.22 -4.30 -9.88
N THR A 114 6.54 -5.01 -10.95
CA THR A 114 6.06 -6.37 -11.24
C THR A 114 6.35 -7.32 -10.08
N PHE A 115 7.54 -7.19 -9.48
CA PHE A 115 7.97 -7.98 -8.32
C PHE A 115 6.98 -7.94 -7.15
N PHE A 116 6.27 -6.83 -6.94
CA PHE A 116 5.35 -6.69 -5.82
C PHE A 116 3.98 -7.33 -6.06
N LEU A 117 3.67 -7.79 -7.30
CA LEU A 117 2.33 -8.25 -7.69
C LEU A 117 2.28 -9.71 -8.16
N TRP A 118 3.35 -10.47 -7.96
CA TRP A 118 3.52 -11.82 -8.50
C TRP A 118 2.46 -12.84 -8.03
N GLY A 119 1.86 -12.63 -6.86
CA GLY A 119 0.90 -13.57 -6.24
C GLY A 119 -0.57 -13.23 -6.49
N LEU A 120 -0.88 -12.23 -7.33
CA LEU A 120 -2.26 -11.85 -7.61
C LEU A 120 -2.96 -12.92 -8.47
N LYS A 121 -4.21 -13.23 -8.11
CA LYS A 121 -5.04 -14.23 -8.78
C LYS A 121 -5.80 -13.64 -9.97
N GLN A 122 -6.31 -14.51 -10.84
CA GLN A 122 -7.00 -14.15 -12.07
C GLN A 122 -8.27 -13.30 -11.86
N ASP A 123 -8.98 -13.50 -10.76
CA ASP A 123 -10.16 -12.71 -10.39
C ASP A 123 -9.81 -11.23 -10.19
N ILE A 124 -8.64 -10.94 -9.60
CA ILE A 124 -8.12 -9.57 -9.45
C ILE A 124 -7.49 -9.09 -10.76
N LEU A 125 -6.62 -9.89 -11.39
CA LEU A 125 -5.91 -9.50 -12.61
C LEU A 125 -6.86 -9.06 -13.74
N ARG A 126 -8.01 -9.72 -13.92
CA ARG A 126 -9.00 -9.35 -14.93
C ARG A 126 -9.59 -7.96 -14.70
N ARG A 127 -9.69 -7.52 -13.47
CA ARG A 127 -10.30 -6.25 -13.04
C ARG A 127 -9.32 -5.08 -13.00
N MET A 128 -8.00 -5.36 -13.02
CA MET A 128 -6.96 -4.34 -12.86
C MET A 128 -6.89 -3.39 -14.04
N LEU A 129 -6.81 -2.10 -13.72
CA LEU A 129 -6.37 -1.03 -14.61
C LEU A 129 -5.08 -0.45 -14.06
N LEU A 130 -4.07 -0.35 -14.90
CA LEU A 130 -2.70 0.04 -14.54
C LEU A 130 -2.23 1.20 -15.43
N PRO A 131 -2.78 2.40 -15.26
CA PRO A 131 -2.53 3.53 -16.16
C PRO A 131 -1.07 4.00 -16.19
N MET A 132 -0.28 3.63 -15.18
CA MET A 132 1.14 4.00 -15.10
C MET A 132 2.06 3.00 -15.82
N GLY A 133 1.52 1.88 -16.32
CA GLY A 133 2.33 0.84 -16.95
C GLY A 133 2.99 1.24 -18.26
N ASP A 134 2.36 2.15 -19.01
CA ASP A 134 2.78 2.57 -20.35
C ASP A 134 3.51 3.92 -20.40
N ILE A 135 3.71 4.57 -19.25
CA ILE A 135 4.37 5.87 -19.16
C ILE A 135 5.55 5.83 -18.18
N THR A 136 6.50 6.72 -18.41
CA THR A 136 7.64 6.91 -17.51
C THR A 136 7.26 7.79 -16.31
N LYS A 137 8.06 7.73 -15.26
CA LYS A 137 7.90 8.63 -14.11
C LYS A 137 8.05 10.10 -14.48
N VAL A 138 8.88 10.40 -15.47
CA VAL A 138 9.09 11.77 -15.98
C VAL A 138 7.80 12.27 -16.66
N GLU A 139 7.21 11.47 -17.53
CA GLU A 139 5.95 11.80 -18.20
C GLU A 139 4.80 11.94 -17.19
N ALA A 140 4.72 11.06 -16.19
CA ALA A 140 3.71 11.16 -15.15
C ALA A 140 3.82 12.47 -14.34
N ARG A 141 5.04 12.89 -14.02
CA ARG A 141 5.29 14.17 -13.33
C ARG A 141 4.95 15.38 -14.20
N ALA A 142 5.31 15.35 -15.48
CA ALA A 142 4.96 16.41 -16.44
C ALA A 142 3.43 16.54 -16.56
N PHE A 143 2.73 15.43 -16.73
CA PHE A 143 1.27 15.38 -16.78
C PHE A 143 0.61 15.96 -15.51
N ALA A 144 1.14 15.64 -14.32
CA ALA A 144 0.65 16.19 -13.07
C ALA A 144 0.87 17.71 -12.98
N ALA A 145 2.05 18.18 -13.39
CA ALA A 145 2.40 19.62 -13.41
C ALA A 145 1.50 20.42 -14.36
N GLU A 146 1.28 19.94 -15.58
CA GLU A 146 0.40 20.57 -16.59
C GLU A 146 -1.04 20.72 -16.09
N ARG A 147 -1.49 19.79 -15.24
CA ARG A 147 -2.84 19.83 -14.64
C ARG A 147 -2.90 20.59 -13.30
N GLY A 148 -1.82 21.28 -12.93
CA GLY A 148 -1.74 22.09 -11.72
C GLY A 148 -1.56 21.32 -10.42
N PHE A 149 -1.12 20.04 -10.48
CA PHE A 149 -0.82 19.21 -9.30
C PHE A 149 0.66 19.27 -8.94
N GLN A 150 1.19 20.49 -8.70
CA GLN A 150 2.61 20.73 -8.47
C GLN A 150 3.18 19.93 -7.29
N LYS A 151 2.45 19.84 -6.16
CA LYS A 151 2.90 19.06 -5.00
C LYS A 151 3.17 17.59 -5.36
N VAL A 152 2.30 17.01 -6.20
CA VAL A 152 2.42 15.61 -6.65
C VAL A 152 3.58 15.46 -7.64
N ALA A 153 3.74 16.42 -8.55
CA ALA A 153 4.79 16.43 -9.58
C ALA A 153 6.22 16.42 -8.99
N VAL A 154 6.42 17.10 -7.84
CA VAL A 154 7.75 17.24 -7.20
C VAL A 154 7.98 16.25 -6.06
N LYS A 155 6.96 15.46 -5.67
CA LYS A 155 7.08 14.52 -4.56
C LYS A 155 8.17 13.48 -4.84
N SER A 156 9.11 13.33 -3.89
CA SER A 156 10.14 12.29 -3.95
C SER A 156 9.53 10.89 -3.79
N ASP A 157 10.22 9.90 -4.33
CA ASP A 157 9.84 8.50 -4.11
C ASP A 157 10.16 8.09 -2.67
N SER A 158 9.28 7.31 -2.06
CA SER A 158 9.56 6.71 -0.76
C SER A 158 10.58 5.58 -0.93
N LEU A 159 11.72 5.69 -0.26
CA LEU A 159 12.69 4.62 -0.15
C LEU A 159 12.41 3.85 1.14
N GLY A 160 12.06 2.59 1.03
CA GLY A 160 11.76 1.73 2.18
C GLY A 160 10.28 1.46 2.40
N VAL A 161 9.97 0.83 3.52
CA VAL A 161 8.60 0.42 3.87
C VAL A 161 7.82 1.57 4.52
N CYS A 162 6.54 1.69 4.18
CA CYS A 162 5.71 2.86 4.52
C CYS A 162 5.53 3.10 6.03
N PHE A 163 5.65 2.07 6.87
CA PHE A 163 5.50 2.15 8.33
C PHE A 163 6.84 2.23 9.08
N CYS A 164 7.98 2.11 8.37
CA CYS A 164 9.32 2.17 8.96
C CYS A 164 10.17 3.21 8.22
N PRO A 165 10.00 4.51 8.49
CA PRO A 165 10.73 5.60 7.82
C PRO A 165 12.14 5.76 8.37
N MET A 166 12.44 5.09 9.49
CA MET A 166 13.73 5.06 10.14
C MET A 166 14.49 3.76 9.84
N ASP A 167 15.68 3.61 10.37
CA ASP A 167 16.40 2.33 10.39
C ASP A 167 15.52 1.23 11.06
N TYR A 168 15.46 0.07 10.43
CA TYR A 168 14.59 -1.03 10.90
C TYR A 168 14.95 -1.52 12.31
N ARG A 169 16.22 -1.42 12.73
CA ARG A 169 16.64 -1.82 14.10
C ARG A 169 16.04 -0.92 15.16
N SER A 170 15.99 0.39 14.87
CA SER A 170 15.34 1.37 15.74
C SER A 170 13.84 1.13 15.82
N PHE A 171 13.21 0.81 14.69
CA PHE A 171 11.80 0.43 14.65
C PHE A 171 11.52 -0.83 15.48
N LEU A 172 12.32 -1.90 15.32
CA LEU A 172 12.17 -3.13 16.08
C LEU A 172 12.30 -2.90 17.59
N LYS A 173 13.29 -2.13 18.03
CA LYS A 173 13.46 -1.79 19.44
C LYS A 173 12.22 -1.08 20.00
N MET A 174 11.74 -0.06 19.28
CA MET A 174 10.53 0.67 19.68
C MET A 174 9.31 -0.25 19.73
N TRP A 175 9.10 -1.07 18.72
CA TRP A 175 7.98 -2.01 18.63
C TRP A 175 7.99 -3.02 19.80
N LEU A 176 9.13 -3.63 20.09
CA LEU A 176 9.27 -4.60 21.17
C LEU A 176 9.01 -3.97 22.53
N VAL A 177 9.52 -2.78 22.79
CA VAL A 177 9.23 -2.04 24.05
C VAL A 177 7.74 -1.77 24.20
N SER A 178 7.06 -1.38 23.11
CA SER A 178 5.64 -1.01 23.17
C SER A 178 4.69 -2.23 23.22
N ASN A 179 5.10 -3.41 22.70
CA ASN A 179 4.22 -4.56 22.55
C ASN A 179 4.64 -5.78 23.37
N CYS A 180 5.87 -5.82 23.91
CA CYS A 180 6.38 -6.88 24.77
C CYS A 180 6.54 -6.40 26.22
N GLN A 181 5.54 -5.72 26.79
CA GLN A 181 5.51 -5.55 28.25
C GLN A 181 5.27 -6.94 28.86
N PRO A 182 6.14 -7.44 29.77
CA PRO A 182 5.84 -8.63 30.51
C PRO A 182 4.53 -8.36 31.29
N GLN A 183 3.54 -9.23 31.11
CA GLN A 183 2.40 -9.27 32.03
C GLN A 183 2.98 -9.64 33.42
N VAL A 184 3.29 -8.65 34.22
CA VAL A 184 3.58 -8.84 35.63
C VAL A 184 2.25 -9.23 36.25
N SER A 185 2.00 -10.54 36.33
CA SER A 185 0.99 -11.08 37.23
C SER A 185 1.47 -10.78 38.65
N VAL A 186 0.98 -9.68 39.22
CA VAL A 186 1.09 -9.43 40.65
C VAL A 186 0.23 -10.51 41.30
N GLY A 187 0.87 -11.62 41.66
CA GLY A 187 0.27 -12.59 42.56
C GLY A 187 0.02 -11.90 43.89
N GLN A 188 -1.25 -11.74 44.24
CA GLN A 188 -1.61 -11.37 45.61
C GLN A 188 -1.10 -12.44 46.56
N PRO A 189 -0.36 -12.04 47.63
CA PRO A 189 -0.08 -13.01 48.69
C PRO A 189 -1.39 -13.37 49.37
N GLN A 190 -1.72 -14.68 49.32
CA GLN A 190 -2.76 -15.21 50.20
C GLN A 190 -2.24 -15.21 51.64
N VAL A 191 -2.93 -14.45 52.51
CA VAL A 191 -2.80 -14.52 53.94
C VAL A 191 -3.71 -15.62 54.47
#